data_5d9df68c0fa42134c2cb0c2c21e5eb07
#
_entry.id   5d9df68c0fa42134c2cb0c2c21e5eb07
#
_cell.length_a   1.000
_cell.length_b   1.000
_cell.length_c   1.000
_cell.angle_alpha   90.00
_cell.angle_beta   90.00
_cell.angle_gamma   90.00
#
_symmetry.space_group_name_H-M   'P 1'
#
loop_
_entity.id
_entity.type
_entity.pdbx_description
1 polymer ?
#
loop_
_entity_poly.entity_id
_entity_poly.type
_entity_poly.pdbx_seq_one_letter_code
_entity_poly.pdbx_strand_id
1 'polypeptide(L)'
;MGYIGNFPASTQTVDLKWQPIKTAGFTAVAGEGYWCNTTSAAFTVTLPASANVGDTISFVDYARNFATNNLTINQNSLNFQSNSSPNPVYDVAGQSVTIVYSGATQGWIPTVDDDVTLETPQIYTADFLVIAGGGGGGRESFSSGVGGGGGAGGYRNSYSTESSGGGGSSETSLSLTPGETYTITVGAGGAIYGSGTGAQGGDGNNSLISGSDI
;
A
#
# COMPACT_ATOMS: atom_id res chain seq x y z
N MET A 1 -30.92 -9.59 58.43
CA MET A 1 -30.22 -10.46 57.43
C MET A 1 -29.68 -9.56 56.35
N GLY A 2 -28.38 -9.25 56.42
CA GLY A 2 -27.73 -8.44 55.39
C GLY A 2 -27.41 -9.30 54.17
N TYR A 3 -27.88 -8.87 53.00
CA TYR A 3 -27.53 -9.48 51.74
C TYR A 3 -26.11 -9.00 51.37
N ILE A 4 -25.13 -9.86 51.53
CA ILE A 4 -23.79 -9.60 51.02
C ILE A 4 -23.84 -9.95 49.55
N GLY A 5 -24.11 -8.94 48.73
CA GLY A 5 -23.99 -9.06 47.27
C GLY A 5 -22.57 -9.43 46.91
N ASN A 6 -22.41 -10.60 46.33
CA ASN A 6 -21.15 -11.00 45.73
C ASN A 6 -20.94 -10.12 44.50
N PHE A 7 -20.16 -9.06 44.62
CA PHE A 7 -19.68 -8.32 43.43
C PHE A 7 -18.75 -9.25 42.68
N PRO A 8 -18.99 -9.52 41.38
CA PRO A 8 -18.00 -10.24 40.60
C PRO A 8 -16.70 -9.45 40.70
N ALA A 9 -15.68 -10.11 41.19
CA ALA A 9 -14.36 -9.53 41.32
C ALA A 9 -13.81 -9.18 39.93
N SER A 10 -13.24 -8.00 39.91
CA SER A 10 -12.25 -7.50 38.95
C SER A 10 -12.71 -7.40 37.49
N THR A 11 -13.00 -6.18 37.08
CA THR A 11 -12.36 -5.70 35.82
C THR A 11 -10.91 -6.16 35.85
N GLN A 12 -10.55 -7.16 35.06
CA GLN A 12 -9.15 -7.42 34.75
C GLN A 12 -8.65 -6.20 34.00
N THR A 13 -8.13 -5.22 34.72
CA THR A 13 -7.19 -4.29 34.11
C THR A 13 -5.98 -5.13 33.77
N VAL A 14 -5.67 -5.27 32.47
CA VAL A 14 -4.39 -5.83 32.05
C VAL A 14 -3.33 -4.87 32.58
N ASP A 15 -2.71 -5.23 33.71
CA ASP A 15 -1.64 -4.44 34.32
C ASP A 15 -0.37 -4.69 33.51
N LEU A 16 -0.12 -3.83 32.52
CA LEU A 16 1.08 -3.94 31.67
C LEU A 16 2.31 -3.59 32.50
N LYS A 17 3.28 -4.46 32.49
CA LYS A 17 4.59 -4.19 33.07
C LYS A 17 5.40 -3.28 32.16
N TRP A 18 5.49 -2.00 32.51
CA TRP A 18 6.27 -1.04 31.74
C TRP A 18 7.75 -1.28 31.85
N GLN A 19 8.42 -1.29 30.70
CA GLN A 19 9.84 -1.53 30.55
C GLN A 19 10.61 -0.20 30.47
N PRO A 20 11.94 -0.22 30.74
CA PRO A 20 12.80 0.93 30.47
C PRO A 20 12.71 1.37 29.00
N ILE A 21 13.00 2.66 28.78
CA ILE A 21 12.99 3.28 27.44
C ILE A 21 13.84 2.45 26.47
N LYS A 22 13.26 2.16 25.31
CA LYS A 22 13.93 1.47 24.20
C LYS A 22 14.38 2.48 23.14
N THR A 23 15.64 2.39 22.73
CA THR A 23 16.25 3.28 21.73
C THR A 23 16.77 2.52 20.50
N ALA A 24 16.53 1.22 20.44
CA ALA A 24 16.93 0.33 19.35
C ALA A 24 15.96 -0.86 19.28
N GLY A 25 16.01 -1.62 18.18
CA GLY A 25 15.19 -2.81 17.98
C GLY A 25 15.32 -3.84 19.08
N PHE A 26 14.20 -4.48 19.44
CA PHE A 26 14.13 -5.51 20.48
C PHE A 26 13.00 -6.50 20.19
N THR A 27 12.94 -7.58 20.96
CA THR A 27 11.79 -8.51 20.95
C THR A 27 10.87 -8.16 22.12
N ALA A 28 9.59 -7.91 21.79
CA ALA A 28 8.55 -7.62 22.77
C ALA A 28 8.08 -8.90 23.48
N VAL A 29 7.55 -8.73 24.69
CA VAL A 29 7.00 -9.81 25.51
C VAL A 29 5.54 -9.48 25.83
N ALA A 30 4.67 -10.48 25.77
CA ALA A 30 3.26 -10.32 26.15
C ALA A 30 3.14 -9.87 27.62
N GLY A 31 2.20 -8.97 27.91
CA GLY A 31 2.01 -8.36 29.22
C GLY A 31 2.92 -7.16 29.50
N GLU A 32 3.68 -6.69 28.53
CA GLU A 32 4.61 -5.57 28.71
C GLU A 32 4.21 -4.32 27.90
N GLY A 33 4.53 -3.15 28.47
CA GLY A 33 4.44 -1.85 27.82
C GLY A 33 5.82 -1.26 27.57
N TYR A 34 5.99 -0.55 26.44
CA TYR A 34 7.29 -0.06 25.99
C TYR A 34 7.27 1.42 25.61
N TRP A 35 8.19 2.17 26.19
CA TRP A 35 8.50 3.54 25.78
C TRP A 35 9.50 3.48 24.64
N CYS A 36 9.06 3.74 23.42
CA CYS A 36 9.89 3.68 22.22
C CYS A 36 10.41 5.06 21.86
N ASN A 37 11.72 5.27 22.00
CA ASN A 37 12.37 6.52 21.65
C ASN A 37 13.14 6.38 20.33
N THR A 38 12.55 6.88 19.27
CA THR A 38 13.11 6.86 17.91
C THR A 38 13.87 8.15 17.55
N THR A 39 14.22 9.00 18.51
CA THR A 39 14.88 10.29 18.25
C THR A 39 16.14 10.15 17.41
N SER A 40 16.96 9.12 17.66
CA SER A 40 18.22 8.92 16.94
C SER A 40 18.07 8.15 15.63
N ALA A 41 17.12 7.23 15.53
CA ALA A 41 16.87 6.42 14.33
C ALA A 41 15.55 5.66 14.46
N ALA A 42 14.92 5.35 13.32
CA ALA A 42 13.85 4.38 13.22
C ALA A 42 14.34 2.99 13.64
N PHE A 43 13.48 2.19 14.27
CA PHE A 43 13.82 0.81 14.59
C PHE A 43 12.60 -0.12 14.52
N THR A 44 12.90 -1.42 14.53
CA THR A 44 11.90 -2.47 14.45
C THR A 44 11.75 -3.18 15.79
N VAL A 45 10.52 -3.38 16.24
CA VAL A 45 10.16 -4.27 17.34
C VAL A 45 9.68 -5.59 16.77
N THR A 46 10.24 -6.69 17.27
CA THR A 46 9.81 -8.04 16.88
C THR A 46 8.79 -8.55 17.89
N LEU A 47 7.61 -8.94 17.44
CA LEU A 47 6.59 -9.56 18.28
C LEU A 47 6.98 -10.99 18.71
N PRO A 48 6.37 -11.55 19.77
CA PRO A 48 6.59 -12.95 20.13
C PRO A 48 6.27 -13.90 18.97
N ALA A 49 7.07 -14.95 18.80
CA ALA A 49 6.85 -15.97 17.76
C ALA A 49 5.61 -16.86 18.04
N SER A 50 5.10 -16.82 19.26
CA SER A 50 3.85 -17.48 19.67
C SER A 50 3.09 -16.59 20.66
N ALA A 51 1.77 -16.64 20.63
CA ALA A 51 0.92 -15.86 21.51
C ALA A 51 -0.36 -16.63 21.86
N ASN A 52 -0.94 -16.34 23.02
CA ASN A 52 -2.24 -16.83 23.46
C ASN A 52 -3.31 -15.75 23.29
N VAL A 53 -4.54 -16.15 23.06
CA VAL A 53 -5.67 -15.21 23.00
C VAL A 53 -5.74 -14.39 24.29
N GLY A 54 -5.74 -13.06 24.13
CA GLY A 54 -5.70 -12.10 25.22
C GLY A 54 -4.31 -11.57 25.59
N ASP A 55 -3.24 -12.13 25.03
CA ASP A 55 -1.90 -11.54 25.19
C ASP A 55 -1.90 -10.11 24.67
N THR A 56 -1.40 -9.18 25.50
CA THR A 56 -1.48 -7.74 25.25
C THR A 56 -0.09 -7.13 25.30
N ILE A 57 0.21 -6.21 24.38
CA ILE A 57 1.47 -5.44 24.33
C ILE A 57 1.11 -3.99 24.01
N SER A 58 1.81 -3.04 24.64
CA SER A 58 1.63 -1.61 24.35
C SER A 58 2.94 -0.93 23.96
N PHE A 59 2.86 0.00 22.99
CA PHE A 59 3.98 0.82 22.53
C PHE A 59 3.57 2.29 22.59
N VAL A 60 4.50 3.14 23.03
CA VAL A 60 4.27 4.59 23.11
C VAL A 60 5.45 5.32 22.47
N ASP A 61 5.16 6.30 21.64
CA ASP A 61 6.16 7.25 21.13
C ASP A 61 6.65 8.16 22.26
N TYR A 62 7.78 7.78 22.84
CA TYR A 62 8.34 8.46 24.02
C TYR A 62 8.70 9.93 23.76
N ALA A 63 9.22 10.22 22.59
CA ALA A 63 9.76 11.53 22.25
C ALA A 63 8.93 12.28 21.18
N ARG A 64 7.75 11.77 20.82
CA ARG A 64 6.90 12.29 19.75
C ARG A 64 7.61 12.36 18.40
N ASN A 65 8.38 11.33 18.07
CA ASN A 65 9.29 11.33 16.92
C ASN A 65 8.98 10.26 15.86
N PHE A 66 7.90 9.46 16.01
CA PHE A 66 7.54 8.43 15.03
C PHE A 66 7.28 9.02 13.63
N ALA A 67 6.80 10.26 13.53
CA ALA A 67 6.63 10.93 12.25
C ALA A 67 7.94 11.22 11.50
N THR A 68 9.08 11.24 12.20
CA THR A 68 10.40 11.44 11.58
C THR A 68 11.15 10.13 11.42
N ASN A 69 11.14 9.32 12.46
CA ASN A 69 11.78 8.01 12.53
C ASN A 69 10.75 6.99 13.00
N ASN A 70 10.18 6.25 12.08
CA ASN A 70 9.04 5.38 12.31
C ASN A 70 9.37 4.20 13.23
N LEU A 71 8.36 3.70 13.94
CA LEU A 71 8.40 2.41 14.61
C LEU A 71 7.79 1.33 13.71
N THR A 72 8.56 0.32 13.35
CA THR A 72 8.08 -0.84 12.59
C THR A 72 7.83 -2.01 13.53
N ILE A 73 6.72 -2.73 13.35
CA ILE A 73 6.40 -3.93 14.11
C ILE A 73 6.61 -5.16 13.22
N ASN A 74 7.66 -5.94 13.48
CA ASN A 74 7.83 -7.25 12.86
C ASN A 74 6.89 -8.25 13.48
N GLN A 75 5.95 -8.74 12.70
CA GLN A 75 4.86 -9.67 13.11
C GLN A 75 5.38 -11.06 13.51
N ASN A 76 6.62 -11.40 13.16
CA ASN A 76 7.30 -12.65 13.52
C ASN A 76 6.48 -13.91 13.17
N SER A 77 5.97 -13.96 11.94
CA SER A 77 5.16 -15.05 11.38
C SER A 77 3.74 -15.22 11.94
N LEU A 78 3.31 -14.37 12.87
CA LEU A 78 1.91 -14.28 13.27
C LEU A 78 1.18 -13.24 12.42
N ASN A 79 -0.14 -13.37 12.26
CA ASN A 79 -0.93 -12.38 11.57
C ASN A 79 -1.07 -11.08 12.39
N PHE A 80 -1.27 -9.98 11.69
CA PHE A 80 -1.68 -8.70 12.23
C PHE A 80 -2.88 -8.22 11.41
N GLN A 81 -4.06 -8.11 12.04
CA GLN A 81 -5.33 -7.83 11.35
C GLN A 81 -5.54 -8.72 10.10
N SER A 82 -5.36 -10.03 10.27
CA SER A 82 -5.41 -11.08 9.24
C SER A 82 -4.30 -11.08 8.18
N ASN A 83 -3.41 -10.11 8.19
CA ASN A 83 -2.31 -10.00 7.21
C ASN A 83 -1.01 -10.56 7.80
N SER A 84 -0.28 -11.34 7.03
CA SER A 84 1.07 -11.82 7.38
C SER A 84 2.20 -10.92 6.87
N SER A 85 1.85 -9.95 6.01
CA SER A 85 2.76 -8.98 5.39
C SER A 85 1.92 -7.87 4.73
N PRO A 86 2.43 -6.65 4.60
CA PRO A 86 3.68 -6.12 5.15
C PRO A 86 3.60 -5.89 6.67
N ASN A 87 4.74 -5.62 7.29
CA ASN A 87 4.80 -5.25 8.71
C ASN A 87 4.11 -3.90 8.98
N PRO A 88 3.33 -3.76 10.06
CA PRO A 88 2.76 -2.48 10.47
C PRO A 88 3.83 -1.43 10.76
N VAL A 89 3.56 -0.19 10.40
CA VAL A 89 4.43 0.96 10.64
C VAL A 89 3.63 2.04 11.36
N TYR A 90 4.18 2.54 12.45
CA TYR A 90 3.64 3.66 13.23
C TYR A 90 4.47 4.91 12.94
N ASP A 91 3.85 5.91 12.34
CA ASP A 91 4.48 7.09 11.77
C ASP A 91 3.83 8.42 12.18
N VAL A 92 3.00 8.40 13.22
CA VAL A 92 2.34 9.60 13.76
C VAL A 92 3.02 10.05 15.06
N ALA A 93 3.36 11.32 15.15
CA ALA A 93 4.03 11.91 16.32
C ALA A 93 3.16 11.82 17.59
N GLY A 94 3.69 11.17 18.62
CA GLY A 94 3.00 10.98 19.89
C GLY A 94 2.01 9.82 19.90
N GLN A 95 2.05 8.95 18.89
CA GLN A 95 1.18 7.79 18.79
C GLN A 95 1.40 6.81 19.94
N SER A 96 0.31 6.24 20.42
CA SER A 96 0.30 5.15 21.39
C SER A 96 -0.61 4.05 20.88
N VAL A 97 -0.15 2.82 20.91
CA VAL A 97 -0.91 1.68 20.43
C VAL A 97 -0.84 0.54 21.42
N THR A 98 -2.00 -0.07 21.69
CA THR A 98 -2.10 -1.32 22.43
C THR A 98 -2.66 -2.38 21.50
N ILE A 99 -1.94 -3.48 21.36
CA ILE A 99 -2.33 -4.62 20.55
C ILE A 99 -2.67 -5.81 21.41
N VAL A 100 -3.70 -6.57 20.98
CA VAL A 100 -4.16 -7.78 21.66
C VAL A 100 -4.18 -8.93 20.66
N TYR A 101 -3.64 -10.09 21.05
CA TYR A 101 -3.71 -11.28 20.22
C TYR A 101 -5.08 -11.92 20.29
N SER A 102 -5.75 -12.05 19.16
CA SER A 102 -7.13 -12.55 19.05
C SER A 102 -7.24 -13.99 18.55
N GLY A 103 -6.12 -14.61 18.21
CA GLY A 103 -6.04 -15.97 17.65
C GLY A 103 -5.38 -16.01 16.27
N ALA A 104 -5.17 -17.21 15.74
CA ALA A 104 -4.35 -17.42 14.54
C ALA A 104 -4.89 -16.73 13.28
N THR A 105 -6.20 -16.57 13.13
CA THR A 105 -6.81 -16.00 11.93
C THR A 105 -6.56 -14.50 11.82
N GLN A 106 -6.91 -13.74 12.84
CA GLN A 106 -6.74 -12.29 12.85
C GLN A 106 -5.36 -11.86 13.38
N GLY A 107 -4.79 -12.66 14.28
CA GLY A 107 -3.52 -12.35 14.91
C GLY A 107 -3.61 -11.23 15.93
N TRP A 108 -2.67 -10.33 15.88
CA TRP A 108 -2.63 -9.13 16.70
C TRP A 108 -3.59 -8.07 16.16
N ILE A 109 -4.35 -7.44 17.05
CA ILE A 109 -5.33 -6.40 16.70
C ILE A 109 -5.06 -5.18 17.59
N PRO A 110 -4.88 -3.97 17.02
CA PRO A 110 -4.89 -2.73 17.77
C PRO A 110 -6.25 -2.52 18.44
N THR A 111 -6.26 -2.20 19.73
CA THR A 111 -7.48 -2.02 20.52
C THR A 111 -7.61 -0.65 21.16
N VAL A 112 -6.50 0.06 21.26
CA VAL A 112 -6.42 1.43 21.79
C VAL A 112 -5.52 2.23 20.88
N ASP A 113 -6.11 2.77 19.86
CA ASP A 113 -5.54 3.80 18.99
C ASP A 113 -6.72 4.67 18.53
N ASP A 114 -6.54 5.96 18.31
CA ASP A 114 -7.61 6.86 17.85
C ASP A 114 -8.14 6.45 16.47
N ASP A 115 -7.38 5.63 15.75
CA ASP A 115 -7.72 5.03 14.46
C ASP A 115 -7.47 3.52 14.51
N VAL A 116 -8.46 2.72 14.93
CA VAL A 116 -8.41 1.25 14.80
C VAL A 116 -8.68 0.86 13.34
N THR A 117 -7.90 1.42 12.43
CA THR A 117 -7.87 1.10 11.01
C THR A 117 -6.89 -0.04 10.73
N LEU A 118 -6.81 -0.49 9.51
CA LEU A 118 -5.75 -1.41 9.10
C LEU A 118 -4.41 -0.67 9.11
N GLU A 119 -3.53 -1.03 10.05
CA GLU A 119 -2.21 -0.43 10.19
C GLU A 119 -1.19 -0.98 9.17
N THR A 120 -1.49 -2.12 8.58
CA THR A 120 -0.68 -2.68 7.50
C THR A 120 -1.03 -2.01 6.18
N PRO A 121 -0.05 -1.51 5.42
CA PRO A 121 -0.29 -0.97 4.10
C PRO A 121 -1.06 -1.97 3.23
N GLN A 122 -2.15 -1.53 2.63
CA GLN A 122 -2.92 -2.36 1.70
C GLN A 122 -2.33 -2.19 0.31
N ILE A 123 -2.00 -3.30 -0.33
CA ILE A 123 -1.64 -3.31 -1.75
C ILE A 123 -2.91 -3.57 -2.53
N TYR A 124 -3.25 -2.68 -3.45
CA TYR A 124 -4.38 -2.85 -4.34
C TYR A 124 -3.91 -3.43 -5.67
N THR A 125 -4.58 -4.46 -6.14
CA THR A 125 -4.40 -4.96 -7.50
C THR A 125 -5.36 -4.23 -8.40
N ALA A 126 -4.86 -3.61 -9.48
CA ALA A 126 -5.65 -2.88 -10.45
C ALA A 126 -5.41 -3.43 -11.85
N ASP A 127 -6.49 -3.77 -12.53
CA ASP A 127 -6.42 -4.03 -13.96
C ASP A 127 -6.37 -2.71 -14.72
N PHE A 128 -5.71 -2.72 -15.84
CA PHE A 128 -5.55 -1.54 -16.67
C PHE A 128 -5.92 -1.78 -18.12
N LEU A 129 -6.30 -0.70 -18.75
CA LEU A 129 -6.42 -0.57 -20.19
C LEU A 129 -5.71 0.72 -20.61
N VAL A 130 -4.66 0.59 -21.41
CA VAL A 130 -3.89 1.74 -21.91
C VAL A 130 -3.92 1.73 -23.43
N ILE A 131 -4.42 2.81 -24.00
CA ILE A 131 -4.50 3.02 -25.45
C ILE A 131 -3.63 4.21 -25.82
N ALA A 132 -2.68 4.02 -26.72
CA ALA A 132 -1.83 5.08 -27.24
C ALA A 132 -2.58 5.96 -28.27
N GLY A 133 -2.03 7.13 -28.59
CA GLY A 133 -2.53 7.95 -29.67
C GLY A 133 -2.46 7.23 -31.01
N GLY A 134 -3.48 7.35 -31.82
CA GLY A 134 -3.46 6.84 -33.21
C GLY A 134 -2.53 7.66 -34.11
N GLY A 135 -2.02 7.07 -35.17
CA GLY A 135 -1.24 7.76 -36.19
C GLY A 135 -2.07 8.74 -37.03
N GLY A 136 -1.43 9.78 -37.52
CA GLY A 136 -2.03 10.73 -38.44
C GLY A 136 -2.24 10.12 -39.85
N GLY A 137 -3.26 10.56 -40.54
CA GLY A 137 -3.46 10.19 -41.96
C GLY A 137 -2.39 10.78 -42.88
N GLY A 138 -1.95 9.97 -43.83
CA GLY A 138 -1.07 10.44 -44.89
C GLY A 138 -1.83 11.21 -45.97
N ARG A 139 -1.13 12.10 -46.68
CA ARG A 139 -1.69 12.83 -47.83
C ARG A 139 -0.87 12.57 -49.12
N GLU A 140 -1.58 12.33 -50.19
CA GLU A 140 -0.92 12.21 -51.45
C GLU A 140 -0.72 13.58 -52.15
N SER A 141 0.29 13.68 -52.96
CA SER A 141 0.80 14.93 -53.52
C SER A 141 0.15 15.39 -54.82
N PHE A 142 -0.68 14.57 -55.40
CA PHE A 142 -1.26 14.86 -56.71
C PHE A 142 -2.73 15.20 -56.64
N SER A 143 -3.21 16.02 -57.52
CA SER A 143 -4.56 16.58 -57.56
C SER A 143 -5.71 15.57 -57.69
N SER A 144 -5.40 14.29 -57.79
CA SER A 144 -6.35 13.17 -57.86
C SER A 144 -6.04 12.02 -56.90
N GLY A 145 -5.08 12.20 -56.01
CA GLY A 145 -4.69 11.17 -55.05
C GLY A 145 -5.60 11.07 -53.84
N VAL A 146 -5.76 9.87 -53.30
CA VAL A 146 -6.47 9.57 -52.08
C VAL A 146 -5.46 9.41 -50.94
N GLY A 147 -5.68 10.13 -49.83
CA GLY A 147 -4.85 9.96 -48.67
C GLY A 147 -5.10 8.63 -47.95
N GLY A 148 -4.06 8.08 -47.35
CA GLY A 148 -4.17 6.89 -46.48
C GLY A 148 -4.74 7.26 -45.12
N GLY A 149 -5.51 6.37 -44.54
CA GLY A 149 -5.96 6.49 -43.12
C GLY A 149 -4.77 6.35 -42.17
N GLY A 150 -4.87 6.98 -41.00
CA GLY A 150 -3.92 6.78 -39.90
C GLY A 150 -4.05 5.40 -39.27
N GLY A 151 -2.99 4.90 -38.66
CA GLY A 151 -2.98 3.65 -37.92
C GLY A 151 -3.71 3.80 -36.55
N ALA A 152 -4.20 2.69 -36.02
CA ALA A 152 -4.69 2.66 -34.67
C ALA A 152 -3.55 2.84 -33.64
N GLY A 153 -3.85 3.40 -32.47
CA GLY A 153 -2.91 3.43 -31.37
C GLY A 153 -2.64 2.04 -30.81
N GLY A 154 -1.51 1.89 -30.14
CA GLY A 154 -1.21 0.66 -29.39
C GLY A 154 -2.25 0.43 -28.30
N TYR A 155 -2.50 -0.82 -28.00
CA TYR A 155 -3.49 -1.27 -27.03
C TYR A 155 -2.84 -2.27 -26.07
N ARG A 156 -2.86 -1.99 -24.74
CA ARG A 156 -2.35 -2.85 -23.68
C ARG A 156 -3.43 -3.06 -22.63
N ASN A 157 -3.54 -4.29 -22.11
CA ASN A 157 -4.65 -4.69 -21.23
C ASN A 157 -4.23 -5.81 -20.29
N SER A 158 -4.64 -5.73 -19.04
CA SER A 158 -4.42 -6.75 -18.01
C SER A 158 -5.71 -7.46 -17.58
N TYR A 159 -6.88 -7.05 -18.09
CA TYR A 159 -8.14 -7.56 -17.61
C TYR A 159 -8.41 -9.00 -18.06
N SER A 160 -8.59 -9.90 -17.09
CA SER A 160 -8.96 -11.30 -17.34
C SER A 160 -8.03 -12.02 -18.35
N THR A 161 -8.60 -12.59 -19.38
CA THR A 161 -7.89 -13.29 -20.49
C THR A 161 -7.89 -12.48 -21.77
N GLU A 162 -8.25 -11.21 -21.73
CA GLU A 162 -8.28 -10.36 -22.91
C GLU A 162 -6.85 -10.08 -23.40
N SER A 163 -6.64 -10.27 -24.69
CA SER A 163 -5.32 -10.06 -25.28
C SER A 163 -5.00 -8.58 -25.45
N SER A 164 -3.74 -8.20 -25.28
CA SER A 164 -3.20 -6.92 -25.71
C SER A 164 -3.13 -6.84 -27.25
N GLY A 165 -3.01 -5.62 -27.80
CA GLY A 165 -2.93 -5.38 -29.22
C GLY A 165 -1.71 -6.05 -29.87
N GLY A 166 -1.76 -6.23 -31.19
CA GLY A 166 -0.67 -6.83 -31.93
C GLY A 166 -0.51 -8.34 -31.72
N GLY A 167 -1.50 -9.03 -31.13
CA GLY A 167 -1.47 -10.46 -30.83
C GLY A 167 -0.74 -10.80 -29.51
N GLY A 168 -0.47 -9.82 -28.65
CA GLY A 168 0.10 -10.02 -27.33
C GLY A 168 -0.92 -10.66 -26.36
N SER A 169 -0.43 -11.38 -25.36
CA SER A 169 -1.26 -11.93 -24.28
C SER A 169 -1.78 -10.83 -23.35
N SER A 170 -2.74 -11.16 -22.45
CA SER A 170 -3.08 -10.34 -21.30
C SER A 170 -1.84 -10.10 -20.44
N GLU A 171 -1.73 -8.91 -19.89
CA GLU A 171 -0.60 -8.52 -19.06
C GLU A 171 -0.91 -8.73 -17.56
N THR A 172 0.09 -8.64 -16.72
CA THR A 172 -0.10 -8.71 -15.28
C THR A 172 -0.73 -7.42 -14.76
N SER A 173 -1.74 -7.53 -13.91
CA SER A 173 -2.34 -6.39 -13.20
C SER A 173 -1.29 -5.62 -12.38
N LEU A 174 -1.50 -4.33 -12.22
CA LEU A 174 -0.62 -3.48 -11.41
C LEU A 174 -0.86 -3.72 -9.92
N SER A 175 0.22 -3.69 -9.15
CA SER A 175 0.17 -3.64 -7.69
C SER A 175 0.38 -2.20 -7.25
N LEU A 176 -0.64 -1.58 -6.66
CA LEU A 176 -0.64 -0.16 -6.28
C LEU A 176 -0.54 -0.01 -4.76
N THR A 177 0.36 0.83 -4.30
CA THR A 177 0.57 1.13 -2.88
C THR A 177 -0.22 2.36 -2.45
N PRO A 178 -0.99 2.31 -1.35
CA PRO A 178 -1.70 3.48 -0.82
C PRO A 178 -0.75 4.63 -0.49
N GLY A 179 -1.18 5.85 -0.77
CA GLY A 179 -0.39 7.06 -0.51
C GLY A 179 0.62 7.40 -1.60
N GLU A 180 0.91 6.49 -2.54
CA GLU A 180 1.76 6.77 -3.69
C GLU A 180 1.06 7.62 -4.73
N THR A 181 1.85 8.42 -5.45
CA THR A 181 1.34 9.24 -6.55
C THR A 181 1.61 8.56 -7.88
N TYR A 182 0.55 8.30 -8.63
CA TYR A 182 0.64 7.76 -9.97
C TYR A 182 0.36 8.83 -11.00
N THR A 183 1.25 8.97 -11.97
CA THR A 183 1.10 9.89 -13.08
C THR A 183 0.52 9.17 -14.28
N ILE A 184 -0.60 9.68 -14.78
CA ILE A 184 -1.24 9.17 -15.99
C ILE A 184 -1.02 10.16 -17.10
N THR A 185 -0.42 9.70 -18.19
CA THR A 185 -0.20 10.48 -19.40
C THR A 185 -1.04 9.90 -20.53
N VAL A 186 -1.82 10.75 -21.18
CA VAL A 186 -2.58 10.37 -22.38
C VAL A 186 -1.82 10.85 -23.60
N GLY A 187 -1.42 9.92 -24.45
CA GLY A 187 -0.69 10.21 -25.68
C GLY A 187 -1.55 10.95 -26.72
N ALA A 188 -1.03 12.02 -27.25
CA ALA A 188 -1.67 12.72 -28.37
C ALA A 188 -1.66 11.88 -29.64
N GLY A 189 -2.67 12.03 -30.47
CA GLY A 189 -2.66 11.48 -31.83
C GLY A 189 -1.55 12.08 -32.69
N GLY A 190 -1.09 11.32 -33.67
CA GLY A 190 -0.13 11.78 -34.68
C GLY A 190 -0.69 12.92 -35.51
N ALA A 191 0.16 13.87 -35.82
CA ALA A 191 -0.23 14.99 -36.68
C ALA A 191 -0.54 14.52 -38.13
N ILE A 192 -1.57 15.11 -38.71
CA ILE A 192 -1.77 14.99 -40.17
C ILE A 192 -0.69 15.81 -40.88
N TYR A 193 -0.20 15.35 -42.01
CA TYR A 193 0.73 16.14 -42.81
C TYR A 193 0.01 17.28 -43.53
N GLY A 194 0.39 18.53 -43.23
CA GLY A 194 -0.35 19.72 -43.65
C GLY A 194 -0.18 20.14 -45.12
N SER A 195 0.98 20.00 -45.74
CA SER A 195 1.21 20.32 -47.14
C SER A 195 2.59 19.80 -47.60
N GLY A 196 2.65 19.14 -48.74
CA GLY A 196 3.86 18.61 -49.35
C GLY A 196 3.63 17.29 -50.07
N THR A 197 4.58 16.91 -50.91
CA THR A 197 4.47 15.74 -51.76
C THR A 197 4.77 14.44 -51.01
N GLY A 198 3.81 13.51 -50.97
CA GLY A 198 4.07 12.11 -50.64
C GLY A 198 4.49 11.86 -49.18
N ALA A 199 3.93 12.59 -48.22
CA ALA A 199 4.37 12.47 -46.84
C ALA A 199 3.40 11.62 -45.99
N GLN A 200 4.00 10.82 -45.13
CA GLN A 200 3.27 10.01 -44.11
C GLN A 200 2.76 10.89 -42.99
N GLY A 201 1.63 10.52 -42.41
CA GLY A 201 1.19 11.11 -41.14
C GLY A 201 2.18 10.80 -40.01
N GLY A 202 2.19 11.62 -38.99
CA GLY A 202 3.04 11.42 -37.82
C GLY A 202 2.53 10.26 -36.95
N ASP A 203 3.42 9.66 -36.19
CA ASP A 203 3.06 8.66 -35.18
C ASP A 203 2.32 9.28 -34.01
N GLY A 204 1.41 8.54 -33.40
CA GLY A 204 0.81 8.89 -32.14
C GLY A 204 1.80 8.71 -30.98
N ASN A 205 1.59 9.47 -29.92
CA ASN A 205 2.41 9.38 -28.70
C ASN A 205 1.92 8.27 -27.76
N ASN A 206 2.82 7.80 -26.92
CA ASN A 206 2.48 6.78 -25.92
C ASN A 206 1.58 7.36 -24.82
N SER A 207 0.57 6.59 -24.42
CA SER A 207 -0.08 6.74 -23.13
C SER A 207 0.64 5.86 -22.10
N LEU A 208 0.77 6.31 -20.88
CA LEU A 208 1.48 5.58 -19.84
C LEU A 208 0.89 5.85 -18.45
N ILE A 209 1.09 4.89 -17.56
CA ILE A 209 0.97 5.04 -16.11
C ILE A 209 2.37 4.86 -15.55
N SER A 210 2.78 5.71 -14.61
CA SER A 210 4.07 5.60 -13.93
C SER A 210 3.94 5.96 -12.45
N GLY A 211 4.72 5.30 -11.62
CA GLY A 211 4.80 5.47 -10.18
C GLY A 211 6.13 4.92 -9.67
N SER A 212 6.37 5.03 -8.37
CA SER A 212 7.61 4.55 -7.74
C SER A 212 7.69 3.01 -7.69
N ASP A 213 6.56 2.33 -7.78
CA ASP A 213 6.38 0.89 -7.61
C ASP A 213 5.87 0.16 -8.88
N ILE A 214 5.76 0.89 -10.03
CA ILE A 214 5.37 0.37 -11.35
C ILE A 214 6.25 0.89 -12.48
#